data_bc212942c1104ef17934089ddeb686ce
#
_entry.id   bc212942c1104ef17934089ddeb686ce
#
_cell.length_a   1.000
_cell.length_b   1.000
_cell.length_c   1.000
_cell.angle_alpha   90.00
_cell.angle_beta   90.00
_cell.angle_gamma   90.00
#
_symmetry.space_group_name_H-M   'P 1'
#
loop_
_entity.id
_entity.type
_entity.pdbx_description
1 polymer ?
#
loop_
_entity_poly.entity_id
_entity_poly.type
_entity_poly.pdbx_seq_one_letter_code
_entity_poly.pdbx_strand_id
1 'polypeptide(L)'
;MLLLLFVVTMSSCDKCDGEKPRARIINNGTDVASVQIKTSGGNTENLNNVPKGAASDFRSYNAGSVTFTVTVDKVEYVENVPMNECYEYDIAIDANNNITTVARDRND
;
A
#
# COMPACT_ATOMS: atom_id res chain seq x y z
N MET A 1 26.64 -20.69 31.81
CA MET A 1 25.95 -20.41 31.40
C MET A 1 25.45 -19.86 30.39
N LEU A 2 25.41 -19.94 30.13
CA LEU A 2 24.97 -19.44 29.53
C LEU A 2 24.23 -19.10 28.74
N LEU A 3 23.98 -19.07 28.69
CA LEU A 3 23.23 -18.86 28.11
C LEU A 3 22.59 -18.11 27.68
N LEU A 4 22.73 -17.88 27.89
CA LEU A 4 22.00 -17.25 27.65
C LEU A 4 21.87 -16.48 26.82
N LEU A 5 22.21 -16.35 26.72
CA LEU A 5 22.21 -15.62 26.03
C LEU A 5 21.57 -15.48 24.92
N PHE A 6 21.31 -15.64 24.48
CA PHE A 6 20.71 -15.75 23.58
C PHE A 6 19.68 -15.23 23.22
N VAL A 7 19.51 -15.36 23.13
CA VAL A 7 18.29 -15.10 23.39
C VAL A 7 17.88 -13.79 22.93
N VAL A 8 18.35 -13.04 23.47
CA VAL A 8 18.22 -11.77 23.23
C VAL A 8 18.18 -11.33 21.86
N THR A 9 19.02 -11.87 21.17
CA THR A 9 19.20 -11.47 19.86
C THR A 9 18.00 -11.57 19.01
N MET A 10 17.15 -12.44 19.31
CA MET A 10 16.07 -12.66 18.45
C MET A 10 15.14 -11.53 18.31
N SER A 11 14.92 -10.80 19.34
CA SER A 11 13.94 -9.77 19.27
C SER A 11 14.29 -8.68 18.30
N SER A 12 15.55 -8.42 18.07
CA SER A 12 15.91 -7.36 17.16
C SER A 12 15.65 -7.70 15.72
N CYS A 13 15.52 -8.98 15.40
CA CYS A 13 15.32 -9.39 14.01
C CYS A 13 13.94 -9.06 13.48
N ASP A 14 13.01 -8.77 14.36
CA ASP A 14 11.65 -8.56 13.94
C ASP A 14 11.33 -7.14 13.55
N LYS A 15 12.26 -6.25 13.70
CA LYS A 15 11.97 -4.85 13.44
C LYS A 15 12.26 -4.48 12.01
N CYS A 16 11.35 -3.72 11.43
CA CYS A 16 11.58 -3.10 10.14
C CYS A 16 12.59 -1.98 10.32
N ASP A 17 13.49 -1.83 9.38
CA ASP A 17 14.53 -0.82 9.48
C ASP A 17 14.65 -0.08 8.15
N GLY A 18 13.98 1.06 8.05
CA GLY A 18 14.10 1.95 6.91
C GLY A 18 13.58 1.42 5.60
N GLU A 19 12.75 0.40 5.63
CA GLU A 19 12.21 -0.16 4.39
C GLU A 19 11.14 0.75 3.81
N LYS A 20 11.11 0.79 2.49
CA LYS A 20 10.13 1.62 1.79
C LYS A 20 8.71 1.17 2.10
N PRO A 21 7.78 2.11 2.17
CA PRO A 21 6.37 1.75 2.29
C PRO A 21 5.90 1.00 1.06
N ARG A 22 4.88 0.21 1.23
CA ARG A 22 4.29 -0.52 0.12
C ARG A 22 2.77 -0.45 0.20
N ALA A 23 2.13 -0.60 -0.94
CA ALA A 23 0.69 -0.54 -1.03
C ALA A 23 0.17 -1.50 -2.08
N ARG A 24 -1.08 -1.89 -1.92
CA ARG A 24 -1.80 -2.66 -2.92
C ARG A 24 -3.19 -2.07 -3.09
N ILE A 25 -3.79 -2.38 -4.24
CA ILE A 25 -5.16 -1.98 -4.54
C ILE A 25 -6.06 -3.19 -4.29
N ILE A 26 -7.15 -2.97 -3.57
CA ILE A 26 -8.18 -4.00 -3.37
C ILE A 26 -9.45 -3.47 -4.04
N ASN A 27 -9.91 -4.17 -5.07
CA ASN A 27 -11.04 -3.70 -5.85
C ASN A 27 -12.30 -4.48 -5.51
N ASN A 28 -13.11 -3.93 -4.61
CA ASN A 28 -14.43 -4.45 -4.31
C ASN A 28 -15.52 -3.55 -4.91
N GLY A 29 -15.15 -2.77 -5.92
CA GLY A 29 -16.05 -1.84 -6.57
C GLY A 29 -16.96 -2.48 -7.60
N THR A 30 -17.53 -1.64 -8.43
CA THR A 30 -18.57 -2.08 -9.36
C THR A 30 -18.03 -2.66 -10.67
N ASP A 31 -16.75 -2.41 -10.98
CA ASP A 31 -16.16 -2.89 -12.24
C ASP A 31 -14.63 -2.90 -12.10
N VAL A 32 -13.96 -3.29 -13.18
CA VAL A 32 -12.50 -3.28 -13.25
C VAL A 32 -11.99 -1.87 -12.95
N ALA A 33 -10.87 -1.78 -12.26
CA ALA A 33 -10.26 -0.50 -11.88
C ALA A 33 -8.91 -0.33 -12.56
N SER A 34 -8.64 0.88 -13.01
CA SER A 34 -7.32 1.29 -13.50
C SER A 34 -6.82 2.39 -12.58
N VAL A 35 -5.56 2.30 -12.20
CA VAL A 35 -5.01 3.20 -11.19
C VAL A 35 -3.75 3.87 -11.73
N GLN A 36 -3.74 5.19 -11.67
CA GLN A 36 -2.53 5.96 -11.94
C GLN A 36 -1.95 6.36 -10.59
N ILE A 37 -0.67 6.10 -10.40
CA ILE A 37 0.00 6.31 -9.11
C ILE A 37 1.10 7.33 -9.32
N LYS A 38 0.93 8.49 -8.68
CA LYS A 38 1.96 9.53 -8.73
C LYS A 38 2.74 9.49 -7.44
N THR A 39 4.00 9.12 -7.54
CA THR A 39 4.85 8.92 -6.36
C THR A 39 5.42 10.24 -5.86
N SER A 40 5.95 10.21 -4.66
CA SER A 40 6.52 11.41 -4.04
C SER A 40 7.73 11.95 -4.80
N GLY A 41 8.40 11.09 -5.54
CA GLY A 41 9.54 11.52 -6.36
C GLY A 41 9.15 12.07 -7.72
N GLY A 42 7.86 12.16 -8.01
CA GLY A 42 7.38 12.72 -9.26
C GLY A 42 7.19 11.72 -10.39
N ASN A 43 7.48 10.45 -10.15
CA ASN A 43 7.26 9.41 -11.15
C ASN A 43 5.79 9.04 -11.19
N THR A 44 5.33 8.64 -12.36
CA THR A 44 3.98 8.16 -12.54
C THR A 44 4.03 6.69 -12.96
N GLU A 45 3.29 5.85 -12.27
CA GLU A 45 3.15 4.44 -12.58
C GLU A 45 1.70 4.13 -12.85
N ASN A 46 1.46 3.10 -13.65
CA ASN A 46 0.10 2.69 -13.97
C ASN A 46 -0.10 1.25 -13.54
N LEU A 47 -1.24 0.99 -12.94
CA LEU A 47 -1.66 -0.34 -12.57
C LEU A 47 -3.04 -0.52 -13.18
N ASN A 48 -3.07 -1.14 -14.35
CA ASN A 48 -4.30 -1.21 -15.12
C ASN A 48 -5.01 -2.53 -14.90
N ASN A 49 -6.34 -2.46 -15.01
CA ASN A 49 -7.17 -3.66 -15.09
C ASN A 49 -7.10 -4.54 -13.84
N VAL A 50 -7.24 -3.91 -12.66
CA VAL A 50 -7.42 -4.67 -11.44
C VAL A 50 -8.86 -5.19 -11.45
N PRO A 51 -9.05 -6.51 -11.55
CA PRO A 51 -10.40 -7.04 -11.71
C PRO A 51 -11.26 -6.78 -10.48
N LYS A 52 -12.55 -6.65 -10.72
CA LYS A 52 -13.52 -6.59 -9.64
C LYS A 52 -13.39 -7.83 -8.77
N GLY A 53 -13.30 -7.63 -7.47
CA GLY A 53 -13.17 -8.72 -6.51
C GLY A 53 -11.75 -9.20 -6.29
N ALA A 54 -10.76 -8.54 -6.89
CA ALA A 54 -9.36 -8.96 -6.77
C ALA A 54 -8.51 -7.88 -6.12
N ALA A 55 -7.33 -8.30 -5.68
CA ALA A 55 -6.33 -7.39 -5.14
C ALA A 55 -5.07 -7.47 -5.99
N SER A 56 -4.37 -6.35 -6.14
CA SER A 56 -3.08 -6.34 -6.80
C SER A 56 -2.00 -6.83 -5.85
N ASP A 57 -0.82 -7.10 -6.40
CA ASP A 57 0.35 -7.34 -5.58
C ASP A 57 0.75 -6.04 -4.89
N PHE A 58 1.48 -6.18 -3.78
CA PHE A 58 2.08 -5.01 -3.15
C PHE A 58 3.19 -4.46 -4.04
N ARG A 59 3.29 -3.13 -4.08
CA ARG A 59 4.38 -2.42 -4.72
C ARG A 59 4.99 -1.45 -3.72
N SER A 60 6.30 -1.26 -3.81
CA SER A 60 7.02 -0.33 -2.93
C SER A 60 7.18 1.03 -3.59
N TYR A 61 7.11 2.07 -2.77
CA TYR A 61 7.24 3.46 -3.22
C TYR A 61 8.17 4.21 -2.30
N ASN A 62 8.71 5.33 -2.77
CA ASN A 62 9.46 6.19 -1.87
C ASN A 62 8.50 6.79 -0.84
N ALA A 63 8.98 6.97 0.38
CA ALA A 63 8.18 7.59 1.43
C ALA A 63 7.79 9.00 1.03
N GLY A 64 6.64 9.46 1.51
CA GLY A 64 6.11 10.76 1.20
C GLY A 64 4.70 10.66 0.65
N SER A 65 4.23 11.72 0.06
CA SER A 65 2.86 11.78 -0.45
C SER A 65 2.73 11.03 -1.78
N VAL A 66 1.84 10.06 -1.83
CA VAL A 66 1.56 9.28 -3.03
C VAL A 66 0.10 9.47 -3.39
N THR A 67 -0.17 9.84 -4.62
CA THR A 67 -1.54 10.10 -5.08
C THR A 67 -2.00 8.98 -5.99
N PHE A 68 -3.11 8.36 -5.62
CA PHE A 68 -3.75 7.31 -6.40
C PHE A 68 -4.97 7.89 -7.11
N THR A 69 -4.99 7.83 -8.43
CA THR A 69 -6.15 8.21 -9.22
C THR A 69 -6.76 6.93 -9.76
N VAL A 70 -7.90 6.57 -9.23
CA VAL A 70 -8.58 5.32 -9.53
C VAL A 70 -9.73 5.59 -10.48
N THR A 71 -9.76 4.89 -11.61
CA THR A 71 -10.84 5.04 -12.58
C THR A 71 -11.67 3.75 -12.59
N VAL A 72 -12.96 3.89 -12.28
CA VAL A 72 -13.92 2.80 -12.33
C VAL A 72 -15.14 3.32 -13.09
N ASP A 73 -15.61 2.61 -14.09
CA ASP A 73 -16.79 3.02 -14.89
C ASP A 73 -16.63 4.44 -15.42
N LYS A 74 -15.42 4.80 -15.88
CA LYS A 74 -15.11 6.11 -16.47
C LYS A 74 -15.17 7.26 -15.45
N VAL A 75 -15.27 6.98 -14.17
CA VAL A 75 -15.27 7.99 -13.12
C VAL A 75 -13.96 7.91 -12.36
N GLU A 76 -13.34 9.05 -12.12
CA GLU A 76 -12.07 9.12 -11.41
C GLU A 76 -12.28 9.45 -9.95
N TYR A 77 -11.54 8.76 -9.09
CA TYR A 77 -11.53 8.98 -7.65
C TYR A 77 -10.09 9.17 -7.24
N VAL A 78 -9.81 10.21 -6.47
CA VAL A 78 -8.43 10.55 -6.09
C VAL A 78 -8.24 10.32 -4.59
N GLU A 79 -7.18 9.60 -4.26
CA GLU A 79 -6.81 9.36 -2.87
C GLU A 79 -5.34 9.74 -2.69
N ASN A 80 -5.07 10.65 -1.76
CA ASN A 80 -3.70 11.05 -1.43
C ASN A 80 -3.31 10.39 -0.13
N VAL A 81 -2.20 9.64 -0.15
CA VAL A 81 -1.76 8.87 1.00
C VAL A 81 -0.36 9.31 1.41
N PRO A 82 -0.20 9.89 2.60
CA PRO A 82 1.15 10.15 3.12
C PRO A 82 1.73 8.84 3.62
N MET A 83 2.70 8.33 2.90
CA MET A 83 3.29 7.01 3.19
C MET A 83 4.55 7.14 4.02
N ASN A 84 4.64 6.32 5.05
CA ASN A 84 5.80 6.28 5.95
C ASN A 84 6.56 4.99 5.77
N GLU A 85 7.87 5.05 5.97
CA GLU A 85 8.71 3.86 5.96
C GLU A 85 8.20 2.82 6.94
N CYS A 86 8.36 1.56 6.60
CA CYS A 86 7.96 0.42 7.41
C CYS A 86 6.46 0.29 7.63
N TYR A 87 5.68 0.90 6.75
CA TYR A 87 4.23 0.73 6.73
C TYR A 87 3.79 0.04 5.46
N GLU A 88 2.64 -0.59 5.52
CA GLU A 88 1.98 -1.08 4.32
C GLU A 88 0.53 -0.59 4.32
N TYR A 89 0.00 -0.41 3.12
CA TYR A 89 -1.28 0.26 2.94
C TYR A 89 -2.16 -0.56 2.01
N ASP A 90 -3.43 -0.73 2.40
CA ASP A 90 -4.45 -1.24 1.50
C ASP A 90 -5.26 -0.06 1.01
N ILE A 91 -5.26 0.15 -0.29
CA ILE A 91 -6.08 1.18 -0.93
C ILE A 91 -7.31 0.43 -1.44
N ALA A 92 -8.40 0.52 -0.72
CA ALA A 92 -9.57 -0.30 -0.97
C ALA A 92 -10.67 0.50 -1.66
N ILE A 93 -11.23 -0.08 -2.71
CA ILE A 93 -12.38 0.46 -3.42
C ILE A 93 -13.58 -0.34 -2.94
N ASP A 94 -14.54 0.32 -2.30
CA ASP A 94 -15.69 -0.38 -1.74
C ASP A 94 -16.81 -0.54 -2.78
N ALA A 95 -17.91 -1.14 -2.36
CA ALA A 95 -19.02 -1.45 -3.27
C ALA A 95 -19.67 -0.20 -3.88
N ASN A 96 -19.45 0.96 -3.29
CA ASN A 96 -19.97 2.23 -3.81
C ASN A 96 -18.89 3.02 -4.54
N ASN A 97 -17.74 2.37 -4.81
CA ASN A 97 -16.59 2.97 -5.45
C ASN A 97 -15.92 4.09 -4.63
N ASN A 98 -16.17 4.12 -3.33
CA ASN A 98 -15.44 5.00 -2.44
C ASN A 98 -14.09 4.39 -2.11
N ILE A 99 -13.08 5.24 -1.95
CA ILE A 99 -11.72 4.79 -1.68
C ILE A 99 -11.42 4.99 -0.20
N THR A 100 -10.93 3.94 0.45
CA THR A 100 -10.46 4.02 1.84
C THR A 100 -9.06 3.48 1.93
N THR A 101 -8.27 4.02 2.83
CA THR A 101 -6.89 3.59 3.05
C THR A 101 -6.76 3.02 4.44
N VAL A 102 -6.22 1.80 4.52
CA VAL A 102 -5.92 1.15 5.80
C VAL A 102 -4.41 1.01 5.90
N ALA A 103 -3.83 1.57 6.95
CA ALA A 103 -2.39 1.53 7.16
C ALA A 103 -2.05 0.54 8.26
N ARG A 104 -0.98 -0.22 8.05
CA ARG A 104 -0.48 -1.16 9.05
C ARG A 104 1.00 -0.91 9.29
N ASP A 105 1.38 -0.90 10.55
CA ASP A 105 2.78 -0.79 10.95
C ASP A 105 3.42 -2.16 10.83
N ARG A 106 4.49 -2.26 10.05
CA ARG A 106 5.16 -3.54 9.82
C ARG A 106 6.15 -3.92 10.91
N ASN A 107 6.26 -3.07 11.92
CA ASN A 107 7.08 -3.39 13.10
C ASN A 107 6.34 -4.22 14.13
N ASP A 108 5.11 -4.51 13.92
CA ASP A 108 4.31 -5.29 14.86
C ASP A 108 4.55 -6.78 14.73
#